data_355b21d1016e44bd5f1d4696cc632704
#
_entry.id   355b21d1016e44bd5f1d4696cc632704
#
_cell.length_a   1.000
_cell.length_b   1.000
_cell.length_c   1.000
_cell.angle_alpha   90.00
_cell.angle_beta   90.00
_cell.angle_gamma   90.00
#
_symmetry.space_group_name_H-M   'P 1'
#
loop_
_entity.id
_entity.type
_entity.pdbx_description
1 polymer ?
#
loop_
_entity_poly.entity_id
_entity_poly.type
_entity_poly.pdbx_seq_one_letter_code
_entity_poly.pdbx_strand_id
1 'polypeptide(L)'
;MAHFHRDLEELFARAAPTSLLDVGCGEGVLTHTWARRLGDRRVVGIDLDDPALHAQWAARTAPNLEYRVMKAERLPFADGEFDLTSAIEVLEHVPDPGHTVAEMARVAGRHLLVSVPREPAWRALNLARGAYVRELGNTPGHVNHWSRRGFVRMLERHGEVLQARSPNPWTMVLLRVA
;
A
#
# COMPACT_ATOMS: atom_id res chain seq x y z
N MET A 1 -11.23 -11.28 -4.45
CA MET A 1 -9.77 -11.43 -4.11
C MET A 1 -8.92 -11.81 -5.33
N ALA A 2 -9.27 -12.82 -6.16
CA ALA A 2 -8.43 -13.23 -7.30
C ALA A 2 -8.08 -12.08 -8.28
N HIS A 3 -9.05 -11.22 -8.64
CA HIS A 3 -8.79 -10.06 -9.51
C HIS A 3 -7.89 -9.01 -8.84
N PHE A 4 -8.03 -8.80 -7.52
CA PHE A 4 -7.18 -7.89 -6.76
C PHE A 4 -5.70 -8.31 -6.84
N HIS A 5 -5.41 -9.57 -6.50
CA HIS A 5 -4.04 -10.08 -6.51
C HIS A 5 -3.43 -10.06 -7.92
N ARG A 6 -4.20 -10.46 -8.93
CA ARG A 6 -3.72 -10.40 -10.33
C ARG A 6 -3.36 -8.97 -10.75
N ASP A 7 -4.27 -8.02 -10.53
CA ASP A 7 -4.07 -6.63 -10.93
C ASP A 7 -2.89 -5.99 -10.16
N LEU A 8 -2.73 -6.33 -8.87
CA LEU A 8 -1.61 -5.90 -8.05
C LEU A 8 -0.28 -6.43 -8.59
N GLU A 9 -0.22 -7.73 -8.90
CA GLU A 9 0.98 -8.36 -9.45
C GLU A 9 1.35 -7.83 -10.85
N GLU A 10 0.35 -7.51 -11.69
CA GLU A 10 0.60 -6.86 -12.98
C GLU A 10 1.19 -5.47 -12.81
N LEU A 11 0.70 -4.65 -11.85
CA LEU A 11 1.23 -3.32 -11.56
C LEU A 11 2.65 -3.41 -10.98
N PHE A 12 2.90 -4.34 -10.06
CA PHE A 12 4.22 -4.59 -9.51
C PHE A 12 5.22 -5.01 -10.59
N ALA A 13 4.82 -5.93 -11.48
CA ALA A 13 5.64 -6.36 -12.60
C ALA A 13 5.95 -5.22 -13.57
N ARG A 14 4.99 -4.32 -13.79
CA ARG A 14 5.17 -3.13 -14.63
C ARG A 14 6.14 -2.12 -14.02
N ALA A 15 6.11 -1.94 -12.69
CA ALA A 15 7.08 -1.10 -11.99
C ALA A 15 8.50 -1.65 -12.11
N ALA A 16 8.66 -2.99 -12.20
CA ALA A 16 9.94 -3.70 -12.31
C ALA A 16 11.01 -3.17 -11.33
N PRO A 17 10.74 -3.12 -10.02
CA PRO A 17 11.59 -2.41 -9.07
C PRO A 17 12.92 -3.13 -8.81
N THR A 18 13.93 -2.33 -8.50
CA THR A 18 15.25 -2.80 -8.05
C THR A 18 15.44 -2.70 -6.54
N SER A 19 14.55 -2.00 -5.84
CA SER A 19 14.41 -1.98 -4.38
C SER A 19 12.99 -1.61 -3.99
N LEU A 20 12.54 -2.04 -2.82
CA LEU A 20 11.17 -1.87 -2.36
C LEU A 20 11.11 -1.42 -0.91
N LEU A 21 10.32 -0.37 -0.63
CA LEU A 21 9.78 -0.07 0.68
C LEU A 21 8.28 -0.37 0.68
N ASP A 22 7.83 -1.28 1.55
CA ASP A 22 6.43 -1.63 1.73
C ASP A 22 5.91 -1.03 3.04
N VAL A 23 5.11 0.01 2.92
CA VAL A 23 4.57 0.81 4.03
C VAL A 23 3.23 0.20 4.48
N GLY A 24 3.11 -0.12 5.77
CA GLY A 24 1.95 -0.85 6.29
C GLY A 24 1.95 -2.31 5.83
N CYS A 25 3.09 -2.99 6.00
CA CYS A 25 3.29 -4.35 5.48
C CYS A 25 2.47 -5.42 6.19
N GLY A 26 1.80 -5.08 7.31
CA GLY A 26 0.98 -5.99 8.09
C GLY A 26 1.74 -7.25 8.49
N GLU A 27 1.13 -8.40 8.30
CA GLU A 27 1.75 -9.72 8.57
C GLU A 27 2.95 -10.06 7.68
N GLY A 28 3.32 -9.20 6.71
CA GLY A 28 4.45 -9.39 5.81
C GLY A 28 4.23 -10.41 4.68
N VAL A 29 3.00 -10.87 4.44
CA VAL A 29 2.73 -11.90 3.42
C VAL A 29 3.09 -11.41 2.03
N LEU A 30 2.63 -10.21 1.67
CA LEU A 30 2.88 -9.61 0.36
C LEU A 30 4.34 -9.19 0.22
N THR A 31 4.89 -8.52 1.24
CA THR A 31 6.29 -8.09 1.33
C THR A 31 7.26 -9.26 1.14
N HIS A 32 7.02 -10.38 1.84
CA HIS A 32 7.83 -11.60 1.71
C HIS A 32 7.73 -12.19 0.30
N THR A 33 6.53 -12.23 -0.28
CA THR A 33 6.33 -12.72 -1.66
C THR A 33 7.14 -11.89 -2.64
N TRP A 34 7.09 -10.56 -2.53
CA TRP A 34 7.87 -9.66 -3.38
C TRP A 34 9.37 -9.74 -3.12
N ALA A 35 9.81 -9.91 -1.86
CA ALA A 35 11.22 -10.10 -1.53
C ALA A 35 11.79 -11.35 -2.22
N ARG A 36 11.09 -12.46 -2.17
CA ARG A 36 11.50 -13.69 -2.88
C ARG A 36 11.56 -13.52 -4.39
N ARG A 37 10.65 -12.74 -4.97
CA ARG A 37 10.63 -12.44 -6.40
C ARG A 37 11.77 -11.51 -6.82
N LEU A 38 12.16 -10.58 -5.95
CA LEU A 38 13.25 -9.62 -6.21
C LEU A 38 14.65 -10.20 -6.04
N GLY A 39 14.80 -11.41 -5.48
CA GLY A 39 16.06 -12.12 -5.37
C GLY A 39 17.01 -11.50 -4.36
N ASP A 40 18.07 -10.84 -4.84
CA ASP A 40 19.08 -10.16 -4.01
C ASP A 40 18.81 -8.67 -3.78
N ARG A 41 17.74 -8.14 -4.37
CA ARG A 41 17.36 -6.72 -4.30
C ARG A 41 16.73 -6.39 -2.96
N ARG A 42 17.15 -5.28 -2.37
CA ARG A 42 16.73 -4.84 -1.04
C ARG A 42 15.20 -4.63 -0.93
N VAL A 43 14.61 -5.21 0.10
CA VAL A 43 13.21 -5.02 0.48
C VAL A 43 13.12 -4.66 1.96
N VAL A 44 12.36 -3.62 2.27
CA VAL A 44 12.06 -3.21 3.65
C VAL A 44 10.54 -3.16 3.79
N GLY A 45 10.01 -3.89 4.77
CA GLY A 45 8.62 -3.79 5.22
C GLY A 45 8.55 -2.97 6.50
N ILE A 46 7.61 -2.02 6.59
CA ILE A 46 7.40 -1.25 7.81
C ILE A 46 5.95 -1.30 8.26
N ASP A 47 5.74 -1.35 9.57
CA ASP A 47 4.42 -1.23 10.19
C ASP A 47 4.53 -0.65 11.60
N LEU A 48 3.40 -0.42 12.26
CA LEU A 48 3.32 0.01 13.64
C LEU A 48 3.77 -1.12 14.59
N ASP A 49 4.10 -0.76 15.82
CA ASP A 49 4.51 -1.71 16.84
C ASP A 49 3.32 -2.59 17.28
N ASP A 50 3.33 -3.83 16.84
CA ASP A 50 2.36 -4.86 17.23
C ASP A 50 3.08 -6.20 17.45
N PRO A 51 3.08 -6.76 18.68
CA PRO A 51 3.69 -8.05 18.96
C PRO A 51 3.18 -9.21 18.09
N ALA A 52 1.93 -9.15 17.62
CA ALA A 52 1.37 -10.15 16.72
C ALA A 52 2.05 -10.11 15.34
N LEU A 53 2.38 -8.92 14.84
CA LEU A 53 3.12 -8.75 13.59
C LEU A 53 4.55 -9.24 13.72
N HIS A 54 5.24 -8.98 14.83
CA HIS A 54 6.61 -9.46 15.06
C HIS A 54 6.73 -10.98 14.94
N ALA A 55 5.76 -11.72 15.49
CA ALA A 55 5.72 -13.18 15.37
C ALA A 55 5.54 -13.64 13.91
N GLN A 56 4.75 -12.91 13.12
CA GLN A 56 4.53 -13.19 11.71
C GLN A 56 5.79 -12.88 10.87
N TRP A 57 6.47 -11.77 11.15
CA TRP A 57 7.71 -11.39 10.48
C TRP A 57 8.84 -12.40 10.74
N ALA A 58 8.95 -12.89 11.98
CA ALA A 58 9.93 -13.92 12.33
C ALA A 58 9.73 -15.22 11.53
N ALA A 59 8.49 -15.52 11.12
CA ALA A 59 8.16 -16.68 10.29
C ALA A 59 8.33 -16.41 8.77
N ARG A 60 8.49 -15.13 8.34
CA ARG A 60 8.55 -14.73 6.93
C ARG A 60 9.87 -14.03 6.62
N THR A 61 10.95 -14.76 6.70
CA THR A 61 12.30 -14.22 6.45
C THR A 61 12.77 -14.47 5.01
N ALA A 62 13.60 -13.55 4.49
CA ALA A 62 14.36 -13.73 3.28
C ALA A 62 15.69 -12.96 3.40
N PRO A 63 16.78 -13.39 2.72
CA PRO A 63 18.10 -12.77 2.87
C PRO A 63 18.14 -11.28 2.53
N ASN A 64 17.23 -10.82 1.67
CA ASN A 64 17.11 -9.46 1.16
C ASN A 64 15.99 -8.66 1.84
N LEU A 65 15.31 -9.22 2.87
CA LEU A 65 14.13 -8.64 3.51
C LEU A 65 14.44 -8.24 4.95
N GLU A 66 14.10 -7.01 5.27
CA GLU A 66 14.13 -6.45 6.62
C GLU A 66 12.74 -5.93 7.01
N TYR A 67 12.29 -6.21 8.24
CA TYR A 67 11.10 -5.58 8.82
C TYR A 67 11.50 -4.58 9.87
N ARG A 68 10.81 -3.44 9.92
CA ARG A 68 11.04 -2.38 10.90
C ARG A 68 9.74 -1.84 11.48
N VAL A 69 9.73 -1.58 12.78
CA VAL A 69 8.66 -0.82 13.43
C VAL A 69 8.85 0.66 13.12
N MET A 70 7.86 1.26 12.45
CA MET A 70 7.97 2.63 11.97
C MET A 70 6.61 3.22 11.63
N LYS A 71 6.45 4.53 11.80
CA LYS A 71 5.26 5.27 11.36
C LYS A 71 5.44 5.79 9.94
N ALA A 72 4.37 5.72 9.15
CA ALA A 72 4.38 6.13 7.75
C ALA A 72 4.48 7.66 7.54
N GLU A 73 4.16 8.46 8.57
CA GLU A 73 4.19 9.92 8.51
C GLU A 73 5.61 10.51 8.53
N ARG A 74 6.61 9.73 8.90
CA ARG A 74 8.01 10.15 8.87
C ARG A 74 8.91 8.97 8.58
N LEU A 75 9.45 8.95 7.39
CA LEU A 75 10.31 7.86 6.91
C LEU A 75 11.78 8.28 7.01
N PRO A 76 12.59 7.66 7.89
CA PRO A 76 14.00 8.00 8.09
C PRO A 76 14.89 7.41 6.99
N PHE A 77 14.47 7.58 5.75
CA PHE A 77 15.19 7.20 4.53
C PHE A 77 15.51 8.44 3.71
N ALA A 78 16.56 8.36 2.90
CA ALA A 78 16.94 9.44 1.99
C ALA A 78 15.91 9.62 0.86
N ASP A 79 15.92 10.79 0.23
CA ASP A 79 15.13 11.05 -0.97
C ASP A 79 15.52 10.07 -2.08
N GLY A 80 14.55 9.41 -2.67
CA GLY A 80 14.75 8.44 -3.74
C GLY A 80 15.47 7.15 -3.34
N GLU A 81 15.52 6.80 -2.06
CA GLU A 81 16.27 5.63 -1.56
C GLU A 81 15.74 4.30 -2.09
N PHE A 82 14.45 4.21 -2.38
CA PHE A 82 13.81 3.00 -2.91
C PHE A 82 13.26 3.24 -4.31
N ASP A 83 13.50 2.31 -5.21
CA ASP A 83 12.96 2.36 -6.57
C ASP A 83 11.42 2.35 -6.60
N LEU A 84 10.81 1.57 -5.72
CA LEU A 84 9.37 1.51 -5.49
C LEU A 84 9.03 1.67 -4.01
N THR A 85 8.04 2.50 -3.72
CA THR A 85 7.37 2.52 -2.41
C THR A 85 5.93 2.07 -2.59
N SER A 86 5.47 1.12 -1.75
CA SER A 86 4.09 0.61 -1.78
C SER A 86 3.33 0.90 -0.49
N ALA A 87 2.01 1.06 -0.60
CA ALA A 87 1.07 1.05 0.51
C ALA A 87 -0.25 0.42 0.05
N ILE A 88 -0.50 -0.82 0.48
CA ILE A 88 -1.62 -1.63 0.02
C ILE A 88 -2.63 -1.75 1.15
N GLU A 89 -3.78 -1.06 1.01
CA GLU A 89 -4.84 -1.00 2.03
C GLU A 89 -4.35 -0.37 3.36
N VAL A 90 -3.69 0.77 3.26
CA VAL A 90 -3.07 1.48 4.40
C VAL A 90 -3.63 2.91 4.54
N LEU A 91 -3.75 3.63 3.41
CA LEU A 91 -4.04 5.07 3.44
C LEU A 91 -5.41 5.40 4.04
N GLU A 92 -6.35 4.45 4.04
CA GLU A 92 -7.65 4.59 4.70
C GLU A 92 -7.57 4.65 6.22
N HIS A 93 -6.45 4.19 6.80
CA HIS A 93 -6.22 4.13 8.24
C HIS A 93 -5.36 5.26 8.80
N VAL A 94 -4.61 5.98 7.95
CA VAL A 94 -3.69 7.02 8.41
C VAL A 94 -4.42 8.35 8.66
N PRO A 95 -4.01 9.14 9.68
CA PRO A 95 -4.64 10.42 9.99
C PRO A 95 -4.51 11.47 8.89
N ASP A 96 -3.35 11.56 8.25
CA ASP A 96 -3.06 12.48 7.15
C ASP A 96 -2.50 11.73 5.94
N PRO A 97 -3.37 11.22 5.05
CA PRO A 97 -2.95 10.48 3.87
C PRO A 97 -2.19 11.35 2.86
N GLY A 98 -2.44 12.66 2.83
CA GLY A 98 -1.72 13.57 1.95
C GLY A 98 -0.25 13.69 2.34
N HIS A 99 0.03 13.88 3.62
CA HIS A 99 1.38 13.91 4.16
C HIS A 99 2.09 12.55 4.02
N THR A 100 1.39 11.45 4.32
CA THR A 100 1.94 10.10 4.15
C THR A 100 2.35 9.83 2.71
N VAL A 101 1.51 10.17 1.73
CA VAL A 101 1.84 10.03 0.31
C VAL A 101 3.03 10.92 -0.08
N ALA A 102 3.12 12.15 0.45
CA ALA A 102 4.27 13.03 0.20
C ALA A 102 5.59 12.42 0.71
N GLU A 103 5.61 11.85 1.92
CA GLU A 103 6.78 11.15 2.46
C GLU A 103 7.13 9.89 1.64
N MET A 104 6.13 9.11 1.26
CA MET A 104 6.33 7.96 0.39
C MET A 104 6.90 8.38 -0.97
N ALA A 105 6.40 9.47 -1.56
CA ALA A 105 6.91 10.00 -2.83
C ALA A 105 8.35 10.53 -2.69
N ARG A 106 8.68 11.17 -1.57
CA ARG A 106 10.04 11.65 -1.30
C ARG A 106 11.07 10.51 -1.27
N VAL A 107 10.74 9.39 -0.61
CA VAL A 107 11.65 8.25 -0.50
C VAL A 107 11.62 7.33 -1.72
N ALA A 108 10.64 7.49 -2.60
CA ALA A 108 10.54 6.75 -3.85
C ALA A 108 11.43 7.39 -4.93
N GLY A 109 12.31 6.61 -5.53
CA GLY A 109 13.16 7.07 -6.64
C GLY A 109 12.48 7.04 -8.00
N ARG A 110 11.45 6.18 -8.17
CA ARG A 110 10.75 6.04 -9.46
C ARG A 110 9.25 5.87 -9.34
N HIS A 111 8.77 5.00 -8.46
CA HIS A 111 7.36 4.62 -8.48
C HIS A 111 6.72 4.58 -7.09
N LEU A 112 5.42 4.90 -7.06
CA LEU A 112 4.50 4.53 -5.98
C LEU A 112 3.51 3.49 -6.49
N LEU A 113 3.21 2.47 -5.67
CA LEU A 113 2.13 1.51 -5.89
C LEU A 113 1.21 1.51 -4.66
N VAL A 114 -0.01 2.03 -4.84
CA VAL A 114 -0.93 2.23 -3.73
C VAL A 114 -2.31 1.67 -4.04
N SER A 115 -2.99 1.14 -3.02
CA SER A 115 -4.39 0.73 -3.11
C SER A 115 -5.20 1.19 -1.92
N VAL A 116 -6.50 1.42 -2.18
CA VAL A 116 -7.50 1.76 -1.16
C VAL A 116 -8.85 1.15 -1.52
N PRO A 117 -9.74 0.91 -0.54
CA PRO A 117 -11.14 0.60 -0.78
C PRO A 117 -11.83 1.75 -1.52
N ARG A 118 -12.66 1.40 -2.51
CA ARG A 118 -13.40 2.38 -3.31
C ARG A 118 -14.80 2.59 -2.76
N GLU A 119 -15.10 3.83 -2.43
CA GLU A 119 -16.44 4.22 -2.03
C GLU A 119 -17.32 4.71 -3.22
N PRO A 120 -18.62 4.47 -3.19
CA PRO A 120 -19.42 3.81 -2.14
C PRO A 120 -19.47 2.28 -2.25
N ALA A 121 -18.75 1.66 -3.20
CA ALA A 121 -18.83 0.22 -3.48
C ALA A 121 -18.46 -0.65 -2.26
N TRP A 122 -17.45 -0.24 -1.49
CA TRP A 122 -17.02 -0.95 -0.28
C TRP A 122 -18.14 -1.03 0.77
N ARG A 123 -18.75 0.11 1.10
CA ARG A 123 -19.87 0.18 2.06
C ARG A 123 -21.08 -0.62 1.58
N ALA A 124 -21.42 -0.50 0.29
CA ALA A 124 -22.54 -1.24 -0.28
C ALA A 124 -22.33 -2.77 -0.17
N LEU A 125 -21.14 -3.26 -0.43
CA LEU A 125 -20.79 -4.68 -0.28
C LEU A 125 -20.80 -5.12 1.18
N ASN A 126 -20.32 -4.30 2.11
CA ASN A 126 -20.40 -4.59 3.54
C ASN A 126 -21.84 -4.71 4.00
N LEU A 127 -22.71 -3.78 3.63
CA LEU A 127 -24.13 -3.82 3.94
C LEU A 127 -24.84 -5.04 3.32
N ALA A 128 -24.52 -5.38 2.07
CA ALA A 128 -25.12 -6.51 1.37
C ALA A 128 -24.79 -7.86 2.06
N ARG A 129 -23.63 -7.98 2.72
CA ARG A 129 -23.26 -9.17 3.51
C ARG A 129 -23.61 -9.08 5.00
N GLY A 130 -24.34 -8.02 5.42
CA GLY A 130 -24.73 -7.79 6.82
C GLY A 130 -23.57 -7.38 7.73
N ALA A 131 -22.44 -6.92 7.18
CA ALA A 131 -21.29 -6.47 7.95
C ALA A 131 -21.38 -4.96 8.22
N TYR A 132 -21.03 -4.56 9.46
CA TYR A 132 -20.94 -3.15 9.89
C TYR A 132 -22.21 -2.35 9.62
N VAL A 133 -23.38 -2.95 9.86
CA VAL A 133 -24.69 -2.32 9.56
C VAL A 133 -24.90 -1.05 10.38
N ARG A 134 -24.45 -1.03 11.65
CA ARG A 134 -24.56 0.14 12.54
C ARG A 134 -23.70 1.31 12.07
N GLU A 135 -22.59 1.03 11.45
CA GLU A 135 -21.62 1.98 10.87
C GLU A 135 -21.92 2.29 9.39
N LEU A 136 -23.15 1.98 8.93
CA LEU A 136 -23.58 2.14 7.53
C LEU A 136 -22.59 1.51 6.54
N GLY A 137 -22.09 0.33 6.87
CA GLY A 137 -21.16 -0.44 6.06
C GLY A 137 -19.69 0.03 6.14
N ASN A 138 -19.36 1.04 6.97
CA ASN A 138 -17.99 1.46 7.17
C ASN A 138 -17.21 0.44 8.00
N THR A 139 -16.04 0.06 7.56
CA THR A 139 -15.14 -0.81 8.35
C THR A 139 -14.55 -0.01 9.51
N PRO A 140 -14.56 -0.54 10.75
CA PRO A 140 -13.88 0.11 11.86
C PRO A 140 -12.42 0.41 11.54
N GLY A 141 -11.97 1.64 11.85
CA GLY A 141 -10.61 2.10 11.53
C GLY A 141 -10.44 2.74 10.16
N HIS A 142 -11.42 2.65 9.25
CA HIS A 142 -11.40 3.44 8.01
C HIS A 142 -11.81 4.88 8.30
N VAL A 143 -10.82 5.77 8.42
CA VAL A 143 -11.04 7.21 8.67
C VAL A 143 -11.07 8.01 7.38
N ASN A 144 -10.50 7.50 6.30
CA ASN A 144 -10.49 8.11 4.98
C ASN A 144 -11.28 7.28 3.97
N HIS A 145 -11.94 8.00 3.05
CA HIS A 145 -12.82 7.38 2.05
C HIS A 145 -12.64 8.07 0.70
N TRP A 146 -12.42 7.29 -0.35
CA TRP A 146 -12.24 7.85 -1.69
C TRP A 146 -13.13 7.22 -2.74
N SER A 147 -13.65 8.08 -3.63
CA SER A 147 -13.99 7.63 -4.97
C SER A 147 -12.70 7.41 -5.78
N ARG A 148 -12.77 6.59 -6.84
CA ARG A 148 -11.64 6.40 -7.75
C ARG A 148 -11.05 7.73 -8.25
N ARG A 149 -11.89 8.67 -8.66
CA ARG A 149 -11.44 9.98 -9.17
C ARG A 149 -10.76 10.82 -8.09
N GLY A 150 -11.30 10.83 -6.87
CA GLY A 150 -10.72 11.56 -5.75
C GLY A 150 -9.34 11.04 -5.37
N PHE A 151 -9.18 9.71 -5.31
CA PHE A 151 -7.90 9.07 -5.00
C PHE A 151 -6.84 9.35 -6.08
N VAL A 152 -7.17 9.14 -7.35
CA VAL A 152 -6.27 9.44 -8.47
C VAL A 152 -5.82 10.91 -8.44
N ARG A 153 -6.75 11.86 -8.28
CA ARG A 153 -6.43 13.29 -8.22
C ARG A 153 -5.52 13.66 -7.04
N MET A 154 -5.64 12.98 -5.91
CA MET A 154 -4.72 13.19 -4.79
C MET A 154 -3.30 12.77 -5.16
N LEU A 155 -3.15 11.64 -5.83
CA LEU A 155 -1.86 11.10 -6.24
C LEU A 155 -1.19 11.90 -7.37
N GLU A 156 -1.97 12.46 -8.31
CA GLU A 156 -1.46 13.28 -9.42
C GLU A 156 -0.66 14.52 -8.98
N ARG A 157 -0.78 14.92 -7.70
CA ARG A 157 0.04 15.99 -7.11
C ARG A 157 1.50 15.58 -6.87
N HIS A 158 1.80 14.29 -6.89
CA HIS A 158 3.09 13.71 -6.56
C HIS A 158 3.79 13.07 -7.78
N GLY A 159 3.15 13.09 -8.96
CA GLY A 159 3.74 12.55 -10.17
C GLY A 159 2.73 12.16 -11.24
N GLU A 160 3.16 11.39 -12.20
CA GLU A 160 2.36 10.93 -13.34
C GLU A 160 1.70 9.57 -13.05
N VAL A 161 0.40 9.48 -13.17
CA VAL A 161 -0.33 8.21 -13.08
C VAL A 161 -0.07 7.35 -14.32
N LEU A 162 0.74 6.31 -14.17
CA LEU A 162 1.04 5.38 -15.26
C LEU A 162 -0.10 4.41 -15.53
N GLN A 163 -0.77 3.99 -14.48
CA GLN A 163 -1.90 3.07 -14.57
C GLN A 163 -2.78 3.13 -13.31
N ALA A 164 -4.10 3.13 -13.53
CA ALA A 164 -5.09 2.97 -12.47
C ALA A 164 -5.99 1.76 -12.78
N ARG A 165 -6.06 0.82 -11.87
CA ARG A 165 -6.93 -0.37 -11.90
C ARG A 165 -8.04 -0.24 -10.89
N SER A 166 -9.16 -0.90 -11.15
CA SER A 166 -10.30 -0.86 -10.23
C SER A 166 -10.94 -2.24 -10.06
N PRO A 167 -10.17 -3.23 -9.56
CA PRO A 167 -10.77 -4.50 -9.18
C PRO A 167 -11.79 -4.25 -8.07
N ASN A 168 -13.05 -4.59 -8.32
CA ASN A 168 -14.12 -4.26 -7.35
C ASN A 168 -13.89 -5.01 -6.01
N PRO A 169 -13.94 -4.35 -4.87
CA PRO A 169 -14.30 -2.95 -4.59
C PRO A 169 -13.11 -1.99 -4.36
N TRP A 170 -11.96 -2.22 -4.95
CA TRP A 170 -10.72 -1.45 -4.72
C TRP A 170 -10.38 -0.49 -5.86
N THR A 171 -9.49 0.44 -5.54
CA THR A 171 -8.76 1.24 -6.53
C THR A 171 -7.26 1.07 -6.28
N MET A 172 -6.51 0.75 -7.32
CA MET A 172 -5.05 0.62 -7.30
C MET A 172 -4.44 1.59 -8.30
N VAL A 173 -3.32 2.20 -7.93
CA VAL A 173 -2.62 3.16 -8.79
C VAL A 173 -1.13 2.87 -8.76
N LEU A 174 -0.54 2.79 -9.94
CA LEU A 174 0.89 2.89 -10.16
C LEU A 174 1.20 4.30 -10.67
N LEU A 175 2.02 5.02 -9.93
CA LEU A 175 2.46 6.38 -10.18
C LEU A 175 3.97 6.39 -10.46
N ARG A 176 4.43 7.20 -11.42
CA ARG A 176 5.81 7.61 -11.53
C ARG A 176 5.98 8.91 -10.74
N VAL A 177 6.86 8.93 -9.75
CA VAL A 177 7.12 10.14 -8.95
C VAL A 177 7.79 11.22 -9.78
N ALA A 178 7.57 12.49 -9.41
CA ALA A 178 8.11 13.66 -10.12
C ALA A 178 9.58 13.88 -9.81
#